data_7c7de3449a2e6beb84c0fd353bcc3aab
#
_entry.id   7c7de3449a2e6beb84c0fd353bcc3aab
#
_cell.length_a   1.000
_cell.length_b   1.000
_cell.length_c   1.000
_cell.angle_alpha   90.00
_cell.angle_beta   90.00
_cell.angle_gamma   90.00
#
_symmetry.space_group_name_H-M   'P 1'
#
loop_
_entity.id
_entity.type
_entity.pdbx_description
1 polymer ?
#
loop_
_entity_poly.entity_id
_entity_poly.type
_entity_poly.pdbx_seq_one_letter_code
_entity_poly.pdbx_strand_id
1 'polypeptide(L)'
;MASSGNFATLNPLVKYSIGTFSNGNLTYASSSDDGYTSTIDLNFKSYCEVRVDAINSHGGTIGFRGATDEDEYFDVVSFQENYQSGKIYHYKGNSSQSVSTANIGGTVSAGNIIMMAYDPATYKWWVGVNGTWRNSGDPANGTGFVFQGSATMFENMGSIHWGAWNGTHTHTLTFNFGQDSTFGGQETAGGNADGNGFGDFKYSPPTGFLATCSGNIVISDDIDPAQTDDDYPAKNFNVVTYTGNQTDNRVVDGVGFASDLVWIKQRAGSSNPNILTDTVRGATKRIESNADIAEGTDADGLKSFTSDGFTLGTNDKYNWTSGWTYVAWCWKGGGTPTATNSAGAGATPTSGSVKIDGSNLGSALAGSIPATKLSANTKGGFSIITYTGTGSNATIAHGLSAKPDFILTKRLNSSQTWGVYHSGLGATKYLALNTNANAGTDIAFWNNTEPTTSVISLGTEGRVNGNSQTYVAYAWHNVEGMQRFSTYIGNGSSTDGTFLYLGFRPRLFVTKKLGTDNWIVIDSARETFNAMGEKVLLWDTNDLEFDPSAVNLDFVSNGVKMRNSDGKINASGTEYVYMAFGDIPFKYNQTF
;
A
#
# COMPACT_ATOMS: atom_id res chain seq x y z
N MET A 1 22.06 -3.11 0.92
CA MET A 1 22.63 -1.99 0.11
C MET A 1 21.72 -0.82 0.38
N ALA A 2 22.24 0.31 0.87
CA ALA A 2 21.42 1.52 1.02
C ALA A 2 20.91 1.86 -0.39
N SER A 3 19.59 2.09 -0.51
CA SER A 3 19.02 2.55 -1.78
C SER A 3 19.64 3.90 -2.08
N SER A 4 20.35 4.02 -3.20
CA SER A 4 20.86 5.29 -3.68
C SER A 4 19.68 6.12 -4.14
N GLY A 5 19.20 7.05 -3.31
CA GLY A 5 18.22 8.03 -3.73
C GLY A 5 18.76 8.89 -4.88
N ASN A 6 17.90 9.27 -5.81
CA ASN A 6 18.26 10.26 -6.82
C ASN A 6 18.33 11.64 -6.15
N PHE A 7 19.49 12.27 -6.16
CA PHE A 7 19.68 13.61 -5.63
C PHE A 7 19.07 14.69 -6.55
N ALA A 8 18.66 15.80 -5.97
CA ALA A 8 18.26 16.96 -6.74
C ALA A 8 19.39 17.45 -7.67
N THR A 9 18.99 18.06 -8.76
CA THR A 9 19.85 18.85 -9.63
C THR A 9 19.20 20.22 -9.84
N LEU A 10 19.88 21.16 -10.45
CA LEU A 10 19.24 22.37 -10.93
C LEU A 10 18.37 22.04 -12.14
N ASN A 11 17.23 22.71 -12.27
CA ASN A 11 16.24 22.49 -13.31
C ASN A 11 16.47 23.41 -14.52
N PRO A 12 16.99 22.90 -15.65
CA PRO A 12 17.23 23.74 -16.84
C PRO A 12 15.93 24.11 -17.61
N LEU A 13 14.78 23.57 -17.22
CA LEU A 13 13.49 23.82 -17.86
C LEU A 13 12.71 24.98 -17.23
N VAL A 14 13.26 25.64 -16.23
CA VAL A 14 12.63 26.83 -15.64
C VAL A 14 12.62 27.97 -16.65
N LYS A 15 11.45 28.55 -16.89
CA LYS A 15 11.14 29.49 -17.96
C LYS A 15 12.10 30.71 -18.07
N TYR A 16 12.70 31.13 -16.97
CA TYR A 16 13.56 32.32 -16.91
C TYR A 16 15.04 31.97 -16.69
N SER A 17 15.41 30.75 -16.90
CA SER A 17 16.78 30.32 -16.78
C SER A 17 17.50 30.51 -18.12
N ILE A 18 18.16 31.66 -18.28
CA ILE A 18 19.03 31.94 -19.42
C ILE A 18 20.52 31.70 -19.12
N GLY A 19 20.83 31.35 -17.86
CA GLY A 19 22.18 30.99 -17.44
C GLY A 19 22.62 29.66 -18.03
N THR A 20 23.91 29.38 -17.91
CA THR A 20 24.50 28.13 -18.41
C THR A 20 24.60 27.10 -17.33
N PHE A 21 24.04 25.89 -17.60
CA PHE A 21 24.17 24.71 -16.73
C PHE A 21 25.30 23.80 -17.22
N SER A 22 26.06 23.28 -16.28
CA SER A 22 27.12 22.32 -16.54
C SER A 22 27.26 21.33 -15.37
N ASN A 23 28.23 20.41 -15.44
CA ASN A 23 28.51 19.45 -14.39
C ASN A 23 27.22 18.65 -13.97
N GLY A 24 26.50 18.08 -14.96
CA GLY A 24 25.27 17.35 -14.69
C GLY A 24 24.15 18.20 -14.08
N ASN A 25 24.06 19.48 -14.45
CA ASN A 25 23.15 20.49 -13.89
C ASN A 25 23.39 20.81 -12.40
N LEU A 26 24.64 20.68 -11.94
CA LEU A 26 25.02 21.09 -10.58
C LEU A 26 25.69 22.47 -10.58
N THR A 27 26.29 22.88 -11.69
CA THR A 27 26.93 24.19 -11.82
C THR A 27 26.06 25.12 -12.66
N TYR A 28 25.82 26.29 -12.12
CA TYR A 28 25.07 27.36 -12.75
C TYR A 28 25.95 28.61 -12.89
N ALA A 29 26.05 29.12 -14.11
CA ALA A 29 26.77 30.35 -14.42
C ALA A 29 25.80 31.34 -15.03
N SER A 30 25.70 32.53 -14.43
CA SER A 30 24.86 33.62 -14.85
C SER A 30 25.68 34.87 -15.12
N SER A 31 25.19 35.71 -16.05
CA SER A 31 25.75 37.03 -16.35
C SER A 31 24.68 38.11 -16.52
N SER A 32 23.43 37.80 -16.31
CA SER A 32 22.27 38.69 -16.54
C SER A 32 21.10 38.33 -15.62
N ASP A 33 20.01 39.02 -15.84
CA ASP A 33 18.73 38.87 -15.14
C ASP A 33 18.10 37.49 -15.39
N ASP A 34 18.31 36.56 -14.49
CA ASP A 34 17.89 35.18 -14.62
C ASP A 34 17.69 34.50 -13.26
N GLY A 35 17.22 33.25 -13.25
CA GLY A 35 17.00 32.50 -12.03
C GLY A 35 17.11 31.00 -12.24
N TYR A 36 17.16 30.27 -11.14
CA TYR A 36 17.27 28.82 -11.12
C TYR A 36 16.46 28.23 -9.97
N THR A 37 16.05 26.96 -10.11
CA THR A 37 15.45 26.16 -9.03
C THR A 37 16.06 24.76 -9.03
N SER A 38 15.95 24.06 -7.90
CA SER A 38 16.21 22.62 -7.85
C SER A 38 15.04 21.81 -8.40
N THR A 39 15.30 20.53 -8.74
CA THR A 39 14.29 19.61 -9.28
C THR A 39 13.40 18.98 -8.20
N ILE A 40 13.79 19.03 -6.94
CA ILE A 40 13.05 18.44 -5.81
C ILE A 40 12.60 19.58 -4.88
N ASP A 41 11.36 19.52 -4.42
CA ASP A 41 10.77 20.48 -3.49
C ASP A 41 11.24 20.25 -2.03
N LEU A 42 11.09 21.29 -1.21
CA LEU A 42 11.56 21.33 0.18
C LEU A 42 10.39 21.10 1.16
N ASN A 43 9.73 19.98 1.05
CA ASN A 43 8.63 19.60 1.95
C ASN A 43 9.06 18.92 3.25
N PHE A 44 10.36 18.78 3.47
CA PHE A 44 11.00 18.23 4.68
C PHE A 44 12.21 19.09 5.09
N LYS A 45 12.72 18.88 6.30
CA LYS A 45 13.95 19.57 6.77
C LYS A 45 15.11 19.23 5.85
N SER A 46 15.51 20.18 5.03
CA SER A 46 16.45 19.99 3.92
C SER A 46 17.77 20.69 4.15
N TYR A 47 18.85 20.06 3.68
CA TYR A 47 20.21 20.61 3.69
C TYR A 47 20.81 20.53 2.30
N CYS A 48 21.56 21.59 1.93
CA CYS A 48 22.41 21.57 0.76
C CYS A 48 23.65 22.47 0.94
N GLU A 49 24.63 22.30 0.07
CA GLU A 49 25.84 23.11 0.04
C GLU A 49 26.00 23.75 -1.34
N VAL A 50 26.59 24.94 -1.37
CA VAL A 50 26.86 25.69 -2.61
C VAL A 50 28.28 26.23 -2.58
N ARG A 51 29.12 25.79 -3.49
CA ARG A 51 30.45 26.38 -3.69
C ARG A 51 30.36 27.58 -4.62
N VAL A 52 30.96 28.68 -4.22
CA VAL A 52 31.09 29.89 -5.04
C VAL A 52 32.33 29.77 -5.91
N ASP A 53 32.16 29.47 -7.20
CA ASP A 53 33.29 29.31 -8.12
C ASP A 53 33.79 30.67 -8.66
N ALA A 54 32.84 31.55 -8.93
CA ALA A 54 33.13 32.94 -9.33
C ALA A 54 32.03 33.89 -8.85
N ILE A 55 32.39 35.10 -8.49
CA ILE A 55 31.46 36.13 -8.06
C ILE A 55 32.05 37.50 -8.40
N ASN A 56 31.19 38.44 -8.90
CA ASN A 56 31.61 39.82 -9.15
C ASN A 56 31.40 40.69 -7.89
N SER A 57 31.72 41.99 -7.99
CA SER A 57 31.58 42.94 -6.89
C SER A 57 30.14 43.16 -6.40
N HIS A 58 29.14 42.74 -7.15
CA HIS A 58 27.73 42.86 -6.79
C HIS A 58 27.18 41.63 -6.08
N GLY A 59 27.95 40.52 -6.06
CA GLY A 59 27.55 39.30 -5.36
C GLY A 59 26.72 38.36 -6.22
N GLY A 60 26.00 37.51 -5.55
CA GLY A 60 25.05 36.53 -6.11
C GLY A 60 23.93 36.24 -5.13
N THR A 61 22.93 35.55 -5.57
CA THR A 61 21.78 35.18 -4.75
C THR A 61 21.66 33.66 -4.62
N ILE A 62 21.34 33.24 -3.44
CA ILE A 62 21.00 31.83 -3.10
C ILE A 62 19.80 31.87 -2.14
N GLY A 63 18.99 30.85 -2.15
CA GLY A 63 17.83 30.77 -1.23
C GLY A 63 16.75 29.83 -1.71
N PHE A 64 15.52 30.28 -1.70
CA PHE A 64 14.34 29.52 -2.10
C PHE A 64 13.57 30.21 -3.20
N ARG A 65 12.80 29.40 -3.95
CA ARG A 65 11.91 29.88 -5.00
C ARG A 65 10.69 28.97 -5.11
N GLY A 66 9.53 29.55 -5.42
CA GLY A 66 8.33 28.80 -5.78
C GLY A 66 8.40 28.23 -7.19
N ALA A 67 7.77 27.05 -7.38
CA ALA A 67 7.75 26.37 -8.69
C ALA A 67 6.71 26.95 -9.66
N THR A 68 5.66 27.61 -9.16
CA THR A 68 4.50 28.02 -9.95
C THR A 68 4.53 29.47 -10.44
N ASP A 69 5.58 30.21 -10.13
CA ASP A 69 5.64 31.64 -10.45
C ASP A 69 6.02 31.84 -11.92
N GLU A 70 5.05 32.31 -12.73
CA GLU A 70 5.22 32.59 -14.15
C GLU A 70 5.66 34.02 -14.46
N ASP A 71 5.67 34.91 -13.45
CA ASP A 71 6.03 36.33 -13.61
C ASP A 71 7.54 36.54 -13.45
N GLU A 72 8.04 37.69 -14.02
CA GLU A 72 9.47 38.06 -13.95
C GLU A 72 9.97 38.32 -12.52
N TYR A 73 9.08 38.44 -11.54
CA TYR A 73 9.39 38.75 -10.16
C TYR A 73 8.81 37.68 -9.23
N PHE A 74 9.69 36.87 -8.69
CA PHE A 74 9.33 35.72 -7.85
C PHE A 74 9.31 36.07 -6.37
N ASP A 75 8.48 35.41 -5.62
CA ASP A 75 8.59 35.38 -4.17
C ASP A 75 9.85 34.58 -3.79
N VAL A 76 10.95 35.28 -3.61
CA VAL A 76 12.27 34.68 -3.30
C VAL A 76 12.71 35.10 -1.92
N VAL A 77 13.10 34.15 -1.11
CA VAL A 77 13.91 34.40 0.08
C VAL A 77 15.35 34.11 -0.30
N SER A 78 16.19 35.13 -0.37
CA SER A 78 17.57 35.01 -0.84
C SER A 78 18.55 35.75 0.07
N PHE A 79 19.79 35.29 0.03
CA PHE A 79 20.92 35.85 0.73
C PHE A 79 21.85 36.51 -0.29
N GLN A 80 22.05 37.80 -0.19
CA GLN A 80 22.99 38.54 -1.04
C GLN A 80 24.30 38.80 -0.29
N GLU A 81 25.38 38.27 -0.82
CA GLU A 81 26.74 38.54 -0.32
C GLU A 81 27.43 39.56 -1.23
N ASN A 82 28.34 40.35 -0.65
CA ASN A 82 29.14 41.41 -1.25
C ASN A 82 28.43 42.68 -1.70
N TYR A 83 27.11 42.67 -1.96
CA TYR A 83 26.44 43.91 -2.40
C TYR A 83 25.81 44.70 -1.23
N GLN A 84 25.21 44.04 -0.28
CA GLN A 84 24.57 44.69 0.87
C GLN A 84 24.93 44.06 2.22
N SER A 85 26.15 43.56 2.35
CA SER A 85 26.68 43.08 3.63
C SER A 85 25.86 41.95 4.25
N GLY A 86 25.42 40.95 3.45
CA GLY A 86 24.73 39.78 3.94
C GLY A 86 23.29 40.03 4.38
N LYS A 87 22.54 40.81 3.64
CA LYS A 87 21.10 41.04 3.89
C LYS A 87 20.26 39.94 3.26
N ILE A 88 19.12 39.67 3.88
CA ILE A 88 18.10 38.77 3.38
C ILE A 88 16.98 39.58 2.77
N TYR A 89 16.59 39.24 1.57
CA TYR A 89 15.50 39.85 0.86
C TYR A 89 14.40 38.86 0.59
N HIS A 90 13.18 39.29 0.76
CA HIS A 90 11.99 38.64 0.27
C HIS A 90 11.38 39.50 -0.85
N TYR A 91 11.12 38.90 -1.98
CA TYR A 91 10.45 39.54 -3.09
C TYR A 91 9.06 38.94 -3.24
N LYS A 92 8.03 39.80 -3.22
CA LYS A 92 6.64 39.43 -3.49
C LYS A 92 6.12 40.28 -4.63
N GLY A 93 5.91 39.70 -5.79
CA GLY A 93 5.62 40.43 -7.01
C GLY A 93 6.72 41.47 -7.31
N ASN A 94 6.39 42.57 -7.93
CA ASN A 94 7.34 43.65 -8.32
C ASN A 94 7.91 44.49 -7.15
N SER A 95 7.69 44.10 -5.89
CA SER A 95 8.17 44.88 -4.74
C SER A 95 9.12 44.08 -3.86
N SER A 96 10.38 44.56 -3.79
CA SER A 96 11.34 44.03 -2.83
C SER A 96 10.91 44.42 -1.41
N GLN A 97 10.76 43.41 -0.54
CA GLN A 97 10.55 43.60 0.89
C GLN A 97 11.81 43.17 1.61
N SER A 98 12.57 44.09 2.16
CA SER A 98 13.69 43.76 3.04
C SER A 98 13.15 43.12 4.30
N VAL A 99 13.40 41.84 4.51
CA VAL A 99 12.94 41.09 5.69
C VAL A 99 13.96 41.07 6.83
N SER A 100 15.22 41.43 6.55
CA SER A 100 16.24 41.61 7.59
C SER A 100 17.20 42.70 7.15
N THR A 101 17.36 43.70 8.01
CA THR A 101 18.40 44.74 7.89
C THR A 101 19.66 44.36 8.68
N ALA A 102 19.65 43.22 9.40
CA ALA A 102 20.78 42.75 10.17
C ALA A 102 21.86 42.24 9.22
N ASN A 103 23.06 42.75 9.35
CA ASN A 103 24.25 42.18 8.72
C ASN A 103 24.51 40.84 9.39
N ILE A 104 24.28 39.71 8.71
CA ILE A 104 24.54 38.38 9.23
C ILE A 104 26.02 37.98 9.15
N GLY A 105 26.88 38.96 8.83
CA GLY A 105 28.35 38.89 9.01
C GLY A 105 29.11 38.23 7.88
N GLY A 106 30.20 38.89 7.47
CA GLY A 106 31.25 38.37 6.58
C GLY A 106 30.95 38.44 5.09
N THR A 107 32.00 38.60 4.31
CA THR A 107 31.96 38.51 2.86
C THR A 107 32.11 37.07 2.40
N VAL A 108 31.45 36.72 1.29
CA VAL A 108 31.66 35.47 0.57
C VAL A 108 32.56 35.75 -0.62
N SER A 109 33.53 34.90 -0.86
CA SER A 109 34.50 35.00 -1.96
C SER A 109 34.52 33.71 -2.77
N ALA A 110 35.08 33.77 -3.97
CA ALA A 110 35.34 32.56 -4.74
C ALA A 110 36.13 31.53 -3.89
N GLY A 111 35.75 30.28 -3.96
CA GLY A 111 36.26 29.19 -3.16
C GLY A 111 35.53 28.95 -1.83
N ASN A 112 34.64 29.85 -1.39
CA ASN A 112 33.85 29.59 -0.18
C ASN A 112 32.71 28.60 -0.47
N ILE A 113 32.38 27.81 0.56
CA ILE A 113 31.24 26.91 0.53
C ILE A 113 30.17 27.46 1.47
N ILE A 114 28.99 27.71 0.92
CA ILE A 114 27.80 28.16 1.66
C ILE A 114 27.00 26.91 2.04
N MET A 115 26.62 26.81 3.30
CA MET A 115 25.75 25.78 3.82
C MET A 115 24.35 26.37 3.99
N MET A 116 23.32 25.63 3.59
CA MET A 116 21.91 26.04 3.75
C MET A 116 21.11 24.93 4.42
N ALA A 117 20.31 25.30 5.42
CA ALA A 117 19.36 24.42 6.08
C ALA A 117 17.99 25.09 6.17
N TYR A 118 16.92 24.38 5.80
CA TYR A 118 15.55 24.90 5.80
C TYR A 118 14.59 23.93 6.52
N ASP A 119 13.77 24.47 7.39
CA ASP A 119 12.70 23.76 8.10
C ASP A 119 11.32 24.26 7.62
N PRO A 120 10.60 23.51 6.78
CA PRO A 120 9.30 23.93 6.25
C PRO A 120 8.19 23.97 7.31
N ALA A 121 8.31 23.21 8.41
CA ALA A 121 7.31 23.22 9.47
C ALA A 121 7.29 24.51 10.28
N THR A 122 8.44 25.20 10.36
CA THR A 122 8.58 26.47 11.11
C THR A 122 8.97 27.63 10.21
N TYR A 123 9.16 27.40 8.91
CA TYR A 123 9.61 28.38 7.91
C TYR A 123 10.94 29.06 8.28
N LYS A 124 11.83 28.31 8.98
CA LYS A 124 13.13 28.83 9.40
C LYS A 124 14.22 28.46 8.42
N TRP A 125 15.11 29.39 8.19
CA TRP A 125 16.27 29.20 7.32
C TRP A 125 17.57 29.60 8.03
N TRP A 126 18.58 28.74 7.87
CA TRP A 126 19.93 28.95 8.36
C TRP A 126 20.90 28.97 7.19
N VAL A 127 21.88 29.88 7.26
CA VAL A 127 22.98 29.96 6.32
C VAL A 127 24.28 29.89 7.09
N GLY A 128 25.24 29.16 6.56
CA GLY A 128 26.60 29.09 7.08
C GLY A 128 27.62 29.27 5.97
N VAL A 129 28.88 29.50 6.32
CA VAL A 129 30.00 29.60 5.37
C VAL A 129 31.17 28.85 5.94
N ASN A 130 31.76 27.98 5.13
CA ASN A 130 32.97 27.20 5.45
C ASN A 130 32.87 26.48 6.83
N GLY A 131 31.78 25.78 7.08
CA GLY A 131 31.56 25.03 8.30
C GLY A 131 31.04 25.83 9.50
N THR A 132 30.82 27.14 9.37
CA THR A 132 30.38 28.00 10.49
C THR A 132 29.03 28.63 10.17
N TRP A 133 28.01 28.32 10.97
CA TRP A 133 26.68 28.92 10.86
C TRP A 133 26.69 30.40 11.21
N ARG A 134 25.99 31.20 10.42
CA ARG A 134 25.81 32.63 10.67
C ARG A 134 24.80 32.86 11.81
N ASN A 135 24.79 34.06 12.39
CA ASN A 135 23.90 34.46 13.47
C ASN A 135 23.91 33.51 14.69
N SER A 136 25.07 32.92 15.01
CA SER A 136 25.18 31.86 16.02
C SER A 136 24.17 30.72 15.80
N GLY A 137 23.94 30.36 14.54
CA GLY A 137 22.91 29.41 14.11
C GLY A 137 23.14 28.02 14.66
N ASP A 138 22.06 27.43 15.17
CA ASP A 138 21.97 26.03 15.54
C ASP A 138 20.69 25.44 14.95
N PRO A 139 20.78 24.95 13.70
CA PRO A 139 19.62 24.37 13.02
C PRO A 139 19.03 23.17 13.77
N ALA A 140 19.88 22.33 14.38
CA ALA A 140 19.42 21.15 15.11
C ALA A 140 18.48 21.50 16.27
N ASN A 141 18.76 22.61 16.97
CA ASN A 141 17.94 23.12 18.08
C ASN A 141 16.96 24.24 17.66
N GLY A 142 16.92 24.58 16.37
CA GLY A 142 15.98 25.56 15.81
C GLY A 142 16.24 27.00 16.23
N THR A 143 17.49 27.37 16.64
CA THR A 143 17.87 28.69 17.11
C THR A 143 18.87 29.39 16.18
N GLY A 144 19.03 30.70 16.31
CA GLY A 144 19.99 31.48 15.52
C GLY A 144 19.73 31.44 14.01
N PHE A 145 18.48 31.26 13.59
CA PHE A 145 18.10 31.31 12.17
C PHE A 145 18.36 32.71 11.59
N VAL A 146 18.63 32.77 10.31
CA VAL A 146 18.85 34.04 9.60
C VAL A 146 17.56 34.64 9.06
N PHE A 147 16.55 33.78 8.86
CA PHE A 147 15.23 34.16 8.39
C PHE A 147 14.16 33.23 8.96
N GLN A 148 12.99 33.78 9.28
CA GLN A 148 11.77 33.02 9.59
C GLN A 148 10.60 33.65 8.82
N GLY A 149 9.99 32.86 7.96
CA GLY A 149 8.78 33.21 7.23
C GLY A 149 7.50 32.85 7.98
N SER A 150 6.39 32.91 7.27
CA SER A 150 5.08 32.44 7.72
C SER A 150 4.35 31.73 6.58
N ALA A 151 3.31 30.95 6.90
CA ALA A 151 2.48 30.29 5.89
C ALA A 151 1.97 31.29 4.84
N THR A 152 1.54 32.49 5.26
CA THR A 152 1.04 33.54 4.36
C THR A 152 2.09 34.06 3.37
N MET A 153 3.38 34.05 3.74
CA MET A 153 4.46 34.47 2.84
C MET A 153 4.68 33.46 1.71
N PHE A 154 4.42 32.19 1.97
CA PHE A 154 4.63 31.08 1.03
C PHE A 154 3.34 30.60 0.37
N GLU A 155 2.18 31.22 0.68
CA GLU A 155 0.84 30.76 0.26
C GLU A 155 0.68 30.59 -1.26
N ASN A 156 1.36 31.41 -2.06
CA ASN A 156 1.24 31.40 -3.52
C ASN A 156 2.46 30.80 -4.23
N MET A 157 3.44 30.28 -3.50
CA MET A 157 4.67 29.73 -4.10
C MET A 157 4.49 28.33 -4.70
N GLY A 158 3.37 27.63 -4.42
CA GLY A 158 3.22 26.22 -4.75
C GLY A 158 4.24 25.39 -3.96
N SER A 159 5.04 24.56 -4.65
CA SER A 159 6.18 23.90 -4.03
C SER A 159 7.38 24.84 -3.92
N ILE A 160 8.13 24.73 -2.81
CA ILE A 160 9.32 25.53 -2.52
C ILE A 160 10.55 24.71 -2.91
N HIS A 161 11.48 25.34 -3.65
CA HIS A 161 12.71 24.72 -4.12
C HIS A 161 13.93 25.54 -3.68
N TRP A 162 15.10 24.87 -3.56
CA TRP A 162 16.35 25.61 -3.55
C TRP A 162 16.47 26.37 -4.86
N GLY A 163 16.67 27.67 -4.78
CA GLY A 163 16.70 28.49 -5.97
C GLY A 163 16.87 29.96 -5.64
N ALA A 164 17.10 30.75 -6.64
CA ALA A 164 17.14 32.22 -6.50
C ALA A 164 16.93 32.89 -7.85
N TRP A 165 16.62 34.17 -7.78
CA TRP A 165 16.67 35.08 -8.90
C TRP A 165 17.92 35.94 -8.78
N ASN A 166 18.61 36.21 -9.89
CA ASN A 166 19.97 36.72 -9.85
C ASN A 166 20.12 38.21 -10.19
N GLY A 167 19.11 38.86 -10.70
CA GLY A 167 19.28 40.22 -11.15
C GLY A 167 20.44 40.36 -12.15
N THR A 168 21.11 41.52 -12.17
CA THR A 168 22.23 41.83 -13.09
C THR A 168 23.60 41.35 -12.59
N HIS A 169 23.65 40.27 -11.78
CA HIS A 169 24.88 39.81 -11.13
C HIS A 169 25.56 38.70 -11.92
N THR A 170 26.88 38.74 -12.02
CA THR A 170 27.67 37.67 -12.62
C THR A 170 28.22 36.75 -11.53
N HIS A 171 27.85 35.48 -11.56
CA HIS A 171 28.39 34.49 -10.67
C HIS A 171 28.41 33.09 -11.29
N THR A 172 29.24 32.23 -10.72
CA THR A 172 29.21 30.78 -10.99
C THR A 172 29.12 30.06 -9.66
N LEU A 173 28.13 29.17 -9.52
CA LEU A 173 27.81 28.45 -8.31
C LEU A 173 27.72 26.97 -8.63
N THR A 174 28.39 26.13 -7.83
CA THR A 174 28.27 24.67 -7.91
C THR A 174 27.56 24.13 -6.68
N PHE A 175 26.45 23.42 -6.89
CA PHE A 175 25.58 22.88 -5.85
C PHE A 175 25.95 21.44 -5.51
N ASN A 176 25.84 21.11 -4.24
CA ASN A 176 25.86 19.75 -3.71
C ASN A 176 24.57 19.51 -2.90
N PHE A 177 23.65 18.72 -3.44
CA PHE A 177 22.44 18.27 -2.75
C PHE A 177 22.65 16.94 -2.01
N GLY A 178 23.91 16.46 -2.01
CA GLY A 178 24.37 15.20 -1.44
C GLY A 178 25.08 14.27 -2.42
N GLN A 179 25.25 14.65 -3.69
CA GLN A 179 25.87 13.78 -4.69
C GLN A 179 27.38 13.90 -4.82
N ASP A 180 27.97 15.03 -4.44
CA ASP A 180 29.43 15.26 -4.66
C ASP A 180 30.00 16.33 -3.74
N SER A 181 30.67 15.94 -2.66
CA SER A 181 31.35 16.83 -1.73
C SER A 181 32.64 17.44 -2.29
N THR A 182 33.09 16.97 -3.46
CA THR A 182 34.28 17.51 -4.14
C THR A 182 33.96 18.68 -5.04
N PHE A 183 32.68 18.98 -5.31
CA PHE A 183 32.21 20.02 -6.23
C PHE A 183 32.89 19.92 -7.61
N GLY A 184 32.86 18.71 -8.21
CA GLY A 184 33.50 18.45 -9.48
C GLY A 184 35.03 18.38 -9.39
N GLY A 185 35.56 17.98 -8.25
CA GLY A 185 37.00 17.85 -8.01
C GLY A 185 37.69 19.16 -7.60
N GLN A 186 36.96 20.20 -7.27
CA GLN A 186 37.51 21.49 -6.83
C GLN A 186 37.82 21.52 -5.32
N GLU A 187 37.29 20.57 -4.56
CA GLU A 187 37.47 20.42 -3.12
C GLU A 187 37.92 19.00 -2.76
N THR A 188 38.50 18.84 -1.59
CA THR A 188 38.71 17.49 -1.02
C THR A 188 37.38 16.96 -0.53
N ALA A 189 37.13 15.66 -0.73
CA ALA A 189 35.89 15.01 -0.28
C ALA A 189 35.67 15.18 1.23
N GLY A 190 34.42 15.46 1.62
CA GLY A 190 34.00 15.58 3.00
C GLY A 190 33.56 14.25 3.61
N GLY A 191 32.86 13.42 2.84
CA GLY A 191 32.41 12.09 3.26
C GLY A 191 31.29 12.09 4.29
N ASN A 192 30.53 13.18 4.43
CA ASN A 192 29.46 13.29 5.43
C ASN A 192 28.12 12.94 4.80
N ALA A 193 27.39 12.00 5.40
CA ALA A 193 26.01 11.68 5.05
C ALA A 193 25.03 12.35 6.04
N ASP A 194 23.74 12.40 5.64
CA ASP A 194 22.65 12.82 6.53
C ASP A 194 22.28 11.73 7.55
N GLY A 195 21.27 12.00 8.39
CA GLY A 195 20.82 11.07 9.43
C GLY A 195 20.22 9.76 8.91
N ASN A 196 19.83 9.69 7.63
CA ASN A 196 19.32 8.50 6.95
C ASN A 196 20.39 7.75 6.15
N GLY A 197 21.65 8.25 6.18
CA GLY A 197 22.78 7.66 5.48
C GLY A 197 22.86 8.05 4.00
N PHE A 198 22.12 9.06 3.55
CA PHE A 198 22.20 9.59 2.21
C PHE A 198 23.16 10.77 2.13
N GLY A 199 23.85 10.85 1.02
CA GLY A 199 24.67 12.01 0.67
C GLY A 199 26.17 11.84 0.94
N ASP A 200 26.91 12.71 0.26
CA ASP A 200 28.34 12.99 0.43
C ASP A 200 28.48 14.52 0.50
N PHE A 201 28.48 15.06 1.70
CA PHE A 201 28.61 16.48 1.97
C PHE A 201 30.01 16.85 2.46
N LYS A 202 30.40 18.09 2.17
CA LYS A 202 31.69 18.66 2.66
C LYS A 202 31.65 18.85 4.18
N TYR A 203 30.53 19.33 4.70
CA TYR A 203 30.26 19.51 6.14
C TYR A 203 29.11 18.60 6.57
N SER A 204 29.13 18.19 7.83
CA SER A 204 28.06 17.35 8.36
C SER A 204 26.72 18.09 8.35
N PRO A 205 25.67 17.52 7.72
CA PRO A 205 24.32 18.07 7.85
C PRO A 205 23.90 18.16 9.31
N PRO A 206 23.19 19.22 9.74
CA PRO A 206 22.68 19.34 11.09
C PRO A 206 21.74 18.18 11.42
N THR A 207 21.73 17.73 12.67
CA THR A 207 20.81 16.67 13.12
C THR A 207 19.36 16.98 12.76
N GLY A 208 18.70 16.04 12.08
CA GLY A 208 17.32 16.17 11.62
C GLY A 208 17.14 16.86 10.26
N PHE A 209 18.21 17.37 9.65
CA PHE A 209 18.19 17.88 8.28
C PHE A 209 18.76 16.84 7.31
N LEU A 210 18.13 16.70 6.16
CA LEU A 210 18.34 15.61 5.24
C LEU A 210 18.80 16.12 3.86
N ALA A 211 19.49 15.27 3.13
CA ALA A 211 19.85 15.49 1.74
C ALA A 211 18.60 15.70 0.88
N THR A 212 18.66 16.65 -0.07
CA THR A 212 17.56 16.86 -1.02
C THR A 212 17.60 15.77 -2.09
N CYS A 213 17.01 14.61 -1.78
CA CYS A 213 16.99 13.43 -2.66
C CYS A 213 15.67 12.67 -2.56
N SER A 214 15.38 11.84 -3.56
CA SER A 214 14.15 11.04 -3.63
C SER A 214 14.00 10.07 -2.45
N GLY A 215 15.09 9.61 -1.85
CA GLY A 215 15.08 8.73 -0.69
C GLY A 215 14.60 9.40 0.62
N ASN A 216 14.60 10.74 0.66
CA ASN A 216 14.18 11.55 1.81
C ASN A 216 12.83 12.27 1.61
N ILE A 217 12.24 12.17 0.42
CA ILE A 217 10.91 12.77 0.18
C ILE A 217 9.90 12.08 1.09
N VAL A 218 9.16 12.86 1.85
CA VAL A 218 8.00 12.36 2.60
C VAL A 218 6.93 12.01 1.58
N ILE A 219 6.76 10.73 1.35
CA ILE A 219 5.74 10.21 0.43
C ILE A 219 4.43 10.16 1.22
N SER A 220 3.36 10.70 0.63
CA SER A 220 2.02 10.61 1.21
C SER A 220 1.54 9.16 1.24
N ASP A 221 0.79 8.77 2.27
CA ASP A 221 0.07 7.50 2.36
C ASP A 221 -0.80 7.23 1.13
N ASP A 222 -1.30 8.28 0.51
CA ASP A 222 -2.13 8.20 -0.70
C ASP A 222 -1.33 7.74 -1.94
N ILE A 223 0.00 7.93 -1.93
CA ILE A 223 0.90 7.56 -3.05
C ILE A 223 1.65 6.27 -2.75
N ASP A 224 2.20 6.13 -1.53
CA ASP A 224 2.94 4.95 -1.08
C ASP A 224 2.61 4.61 0.37
N PRO A 225 1.47 4.00 0.63
CA PRO A 225 1.07 3.55 1.96
C PRO A 225 2.00 2.48 2.55
N ALA A 226 2.84 1.85 1.72
CA ALA A 226 3.81 0.86 2.16
C ALA A 226 4.84 1.40 3.17
N GLN A 227 5.07 2.70 3.19
CA GLN A 227 6.04 3.32 4.09
C GLN A 227 5.45 3.79 5.42
N THR A 228 4.14 4.01 5.46
CA THR A 228 3.50 4.70 6.58
C THR A 228 2.38 3.89 7.22
N ASP A 229 1.71 2.99 6.48
CA ASP A 229 0.64 2.16 7.00
C ASP A 229 0.61 0.76 6.35
N ASP A 230 -0.15 -0.17 6.96
CA ASP A 230 -0.39 -1.54 6.48
C ASP A 230 -1.67 -1.64 5.63
N ASP A 231 -2.17 -0.55 5.06
CA ASP A 231 -3.47 -0.50 4.38
C ASP A 231 -3.42 -0.67 2.85
N TYR A 232 -2.38 -1.30 2.33
CA TYR A 232 -2.24 -1.59 0.90
C TYR A 232 -2.34 -3.11 0.59
N PRO A 233 -2.68 -3.49 -0.67
CA PRO A 233 -3.02 -4.87 -1.02
C PRO A 233 -1.99 -5.91 -0.57
N ALA A 234 -0.72 -5.75 -0.91
CA ALA A 234 0.33 -6.74 -0.67
C ALA A 234 0.66 -7.00 0.81
N LYS A 235 0.13 -6.20 1.76
CA LYS A 235 0.21 -6.45 3.21
C LYS A 235 -1.01 -7.18 3.78
N ASN A 236 -2.06 -7.35 2.99
CA ASN A 236 -3.32 -7.91 3.45
C ASN A 236 -3.75 -9.15 2.68
N PHE A 237 -3.32 -9.27 1.41
CA PHE A 237 -3.57 -10.41 0.55
C PHE A 237 -2.38 -10.68 -0.37
N ASN A 238 -2.01 -11.95 -0.54
CA ASN A 238 -1.04 -12.35 -1.56
C ASN A 238 -1.30 -13.78 -2.05
N VAL A 239 -0.72 -14.09 -3.21
CA VAL A 239 -0.76 -15.42 -3.83
C VAL A 239 0.66 -15.91 -4.02
N VAL A 240 0.97 -17.07 -3.48
CA VAL A 240 2.28 -17.74 -3.65
C VAL A 240 2.12 -19.07 -4.34
N THR A 241 3.06 -19.40 -5.21
CA THR A 241 3.14 -20.69 -5.90
C THR A 241 4.40 -21.44 -5.47
N TYR A 242 4.30 -22.77 -5.35
CA TYR A 242 5.46 -23.57 -4.98
C TYR A 242 5.37 -24.97 -5.59
N THR A 243 6.52 -25.63 -5.69
CA THR A 243 6.63 -27.05 -6.10
C THR A 243 6.81 -27.91 -4.86
N GLY A 244 6.08 -29.01 -4.77
CA GLY A 244 6.21 -29.99 -3.69
C GLY A 244 7.63 -30.58 -3.61
N ASN A 245 8.05 -30.97 -2.40
CA ASN A 245 9.34 -31.61 -2.15
C ASN A 245 9.27 -32.73 -1.12
N GLN A 246 8.10 -32.97 -0.54
CA GLN A 246 7.84 -34.00 0.47
C GLN A 246 8.74 -33.91 1.72
N THR A 247 9.32 -32.72 1.98
CA THR A 247 10.15 -32.49 3.17
C THR A 247 9.27 -32.02 4.31
N ASP A 248 9.40 -32.64 5.48
CA ASP A 248 8.71 -32.22 6.70
C ASP A 248 9.24 -30.87 7.21
N ASN A 249 8.34 -30.07 7.79
CA ASN A 249 8.61 -28.69 8.23
C ASN A 249 9.12 -27.76 7.12
N ARG A 250 8.70 -28.03 5.88
CA ARG A 250 9.02 -27.15 4.76
C ARG A 250 8.43 -25.76 4.97
N VAL A 251 9.26 -24.72 4.87
CA VAL A 251 8.83 -23.33 4.86
C VAL A 251 8.37 -22.93 3.45
N VAL A 252 7.22 -22.29 3.35
CA VAL A 252 6.75 -21.55 2.20
C VAL A 252 6.65 -20.09 2.64
N ASP A 253 7.54 -19.25 2.14
CA ASP A 253 7.71 -17.83 2.43
C ASP A 253 7.36 -16.95 1.23
N GLY A 254 7.59 -15.63 1.34
CA GLY A 254 7.30 -14.67 0.28
C GLY A 254 5.83 -14.24 0.23
N VAL A 255 5.07 -14.47 1.29
CA VAL A 255 3.70 -13.94 1.43
C VAL A 255 3.71 -12.43 1.72
N GLY A 256 4.73 -11.93 2.44
CA GLY A 256 4.90 -10.51 2.79
C GLY A 256 4.25 -10.10 4.11
N PHE A 257 3.53 -11.03 4.78
CA PHE A 257 2.87 -10.83 6.08
C PHE A 257 2.57 -12.16 6.78
N ALA A 258 2.26 -12.08 8.08
CA ALA A 258 1.75 -13.23 8.83
C ALA A 258 0.30 -13.51 8.41
N SER A 259 0.07 -14.65 7.75
CA SER A 259 -1.26 -15.04 7.25
C SER A 259 -2.14 -15.58 8.37
N ASP A 260 -3.42 -15.22 8.36
CA ASP A 260 -4.44 -15.79 9.24
C ASP A 260 -5.34 -16.81 8.54
N LEU A 261 -5.47 -16.71 7.21
CA LEU A 261 -6.10 -17.72 6.37
C LEU A 261 -5.16 -18.10 5.23
N VAL A 262 -4.95 -19.40 5.03
CA VAL A 262 -4.24 -19.98 3.89
C VAL A 262 -5.16 -20.96 3.19
N TRP A 263 -5.43 -20.72 1.91
CA TRP A 263 -6.25 -21.57 1.05
C TRP A 263 -5.35 -22.19 -0.01
N ILE A 264 -5.10 -23.49 0.08
CA ILE A 264 -4.17 -24.23 -0.78
C ILE A 264 -4.92 -25.06 -1.82
N LYS A 265 -4.44 -25.04 -3.05
CA LYS A 265 -4.89 -25.92 -4.12
C LYS A 265 -3.69 -26.51 -4.87
N GLN A 266 -3.74 -27.82 -5.08
CA GLN A 266 -2.83 -28.50 -6.00
C GLN A 266 -3.17 -28.13 -7.44
N ARG A 267 -2.14 -27.75 -8.22
CA ARG A 267 -2.26 -27.36 -9.62
C ARG A 267 -1.97 -28.52 -10.59
N ALA A 268 -0.90 -29.27 -10.29
CA ALA A 268 -0.50 -30.43 -11.08
C ALA A 268 -0.15 -31.60 -10.18
N GLY A 269 -0.41 -32.81 -10.62
CA GLY A 269 -0.17 -34.05 -9.90
C GLY A 269 -1.43 -34.90 -9.75
N SER A 270 -2.06 -34.97 -8.58
CA SER A 270 -3.32 -35.65 -8.31
C SER A 270 -4.46 -34.70 -8.04
N SER A 271 -5.69 -35.09 -8.30
CA SER A 271 -6.88 -34.27 -8.05
C SER A 271 -7.20 -34.18 -6.55
N ASN A 272 -6.42 -33.39 -5.81
CA ASN A 272 -6.62 -33.17 -4.39
C ASN A 272 -7.63 -32.03 -4.13
N PRO A 273 -8.35 -32.04 -2.99
CA PRO A 273 -9.32 -31.00 -2.65
C PRO A 273 -8.66 -29.63 -2.46
N ASN A 274 -9.49 -28.60 -2.44
CA ASN A 274 -9.11 -27.25 -2.05
C ASN A 274 -9.15 -27.13 -0.52
N ILE A 275 -8.04 -26.80 0.12
CA ILE A 275 -7.88 -26.85 1.57
C ILE A 275 -7.82 -25.43 2.17
N LEU A 276 -8.65 -25.16 3.17
CA LEU A 276 -8.59 -23.94 3.97
C LEU A 276 -8.13 -24.27 5.39
N THR A 277 -7.08 -23.58 5.82
CA THR A 277 -6.56 -23.63 7.21
C THR A 277 -6.41 -22.18 7.71
N ASP A 278 -6.82 -21.92 8.95
CA ASP A 278 -6.76 -20.58 9.55
C ASP A 278 -6.28 -20.61 11.01
N THR A 279 -5.81 -19.45 11.49
CA THR A 279 -5.27 -19.28 12.85
C THR A 279 -6.33 -19.35 13.94
N VAL A 280 -7.60 -19.14 13.63
CA VAL A 280 -8.71 -19.14 14.59
C VAL A 280 -9.08 -20.57 14.99
N ARG A 281 -9.14 -21.49 14.01
CA ARG A 281 -9.35 -22.93 14.26
C ARG A 281 -8.05 -23.62 14.67
N GLY A 282 -6.93 -23.11 14.20
CA GLY A 282 -5.58 -23.60 14.46
C GLY A 282 -4.94 -24.28 13.24
N ALA A 283 -3.62 -24.27 13.20
CA ALA A 283 -2.85 -25.07 12.25
C ALA A 283 -3.26 -26.53 12.32
N THR A 284 -3.05 -27.29 11.25
CA THR A 284 -3.51 -28.68 11.07
C THR A 284 -5.03 -28.90 10.93
N LYS A 285 -5.86 -27.91 11.26
CA LYS A 285 -7.31 -27.97 11.05
C LYS A 285 -7.66 -27.59 9.62
N ARG A 286 -8.34 -28.49 8.90
CA ARG A 286 -8.73 -28.29 7.51
C ARG A 286 -10.23 -28.34 7.30
N ILE A 287 -10.70 -27.54 6.39
CA ILE A 287 -11.99 -27.67 5.71
C ILE A 287 -11.76 -27.62 4.20
N GLU A 288 -12.66 -28.15 3.42
CA GLU A 288 -12.54 -28.28 1.97
C GLU A 288 -13.64 -27.46 1.29
N SER A 289 -13.24 -26.53 0.38
CA SER A 289 -14.23 -25.67 -0.30
C SER A 289 -15.09 -26.44 -1.30
N ASN A 290 -14.56 -27.50 -1.87
CA ASN A 290 -15.23 -28.35 -2.86
C ASN A 290 -16.00 -29.53 -2.25
N ALA A 291 -16.11 -29.60 -0.92
CA ALA A 291 -16.78 -30.72 -0.23
C ALA A 291 -17.68 -30.23 0.90
N ASP A 292 -18.65 -31.06 1.23
CA ASP A 292 -19.58 -30.87 2.36
C ASP A 292 -19.10 -31.49 3.68
N ILE A 293 -17.95 -32.16 3.69
CA ILE A 293 -17.40 -32.87 4.86
C ILE A 293 -17.18 -31.98 6.07
N ALA A 294 -17.17 -32.57 7.26
CA ALA A 294 -16.83 -31.91 8.51
C ALA A 294 -15.35 -31.47 8.54
N GLU A 295 -14.98 -30.63 9.51
CA GLU A 295 -13.58 -30.30 9.79
C GLU A 295 -12.76 -31.54 10.04
N GLY A 296 -11.61 -31.61 9.39
CA GLY A 296 -10.61 -32.66 9.60
C GLY A 296 -9.35 -32.13 10.26
N THR A 297 -8.49 -33.07 10.68
CA THR A 297 -7.14 -32.74 11.17
C THR A 297 -6.12 -33.45 10.31
N ASP A 298 -5.22 -32.69 9.70
CA ASP A 298 -4.07 -33.17 8.91
C ASP A 298 -2.79 -32.78 9.65
N ALA A 299 -2.28 -33.63 10.53
CA ALA A 299 -1.08 -33.35 11.34
C ALA A 299 0.16 -33.04 10.47
N ASP A 300 0.24 -33.70 9.31
CA ASP A 300 1.29 -33.50 8.30
C ASP A 300 0.85 -32.54 7.14
N GLY A 301 -0.19 -31.76 7.36
CA GLY A 301 -0.66 -30.72 6.43
C GLY A 301 0.05 -29.39 6.66
N LEU A 302 -0.72 -28.29 6.82
CA LEU A 302 -0.18 -27.00 7.26
C LEU A 302 0.10 -27.08 8.77
N LYS A 303 1.37 -27.03 9.17
CA LYS A 303 1.83 -27.28 10.55
C LYS A 303 1.90 -26.02 11.39
N SER A 304 2.28 -24.89 10.82
CA SER A 304 2.33 -23.61 11.52
C SER A 304 2.22 -22.42 10.56
N PHE A 305 1.78 -21.29 11.07
CA PHE A 305 1.86 -19.99 10.43
C PHE A 305 3.14 -19.30 10.86
N THR A 306 3.81 -18.58 9.94
CA THR A 306 5.04 -17.82 10.19
C THR A 306 4.82 -16.34 9.95
N SER A 307 5.81 -15.51 10.22
CA SER A 307 5.73 -14.06 9.98
C SER A 307 5.65 -13.67 8.50
N ASP A 308 6.05 -14.57 7.59
CA ASP A 308 6.07 -14.34 6.14
C ASP A 308 5.51 -15.53 5.34
N GLY A 309 4.66 -16.34 5.96
CA GLY A 309 4.08 -17.51 5.29
C GLY A 309 3.66 -18.62 6.23
N PHE A 310 4.05 -19.87 5.94
CA PHE A 310 3.62 -21.04 6.69
C PHE A 310 4.58 -22.23 6.52
N THR A 311 4.45 -23.23 7.41
CA THR A 311 5.21 -24.49 7.30
C THR A 311 4.29 -25.64 6.94
N LEU A 312 4.80 -26.58 6.15
CA LEU A 312 4.09 -27.75 5.67
C LEU A 312 4.76 -29.05 6.15
N GLY A 313 3.96 -30.07 6.35
CA GLY A 313 4.41 -31.45 6.49
C GLY A 313 4.54 -32.16 5.16
N THR A 314 4.36 -33.51 5.18
CA THR A 314 4.59 -34.38 4.02
C THR A 314 3.30 -34.82 3.32
N ASN A 315 2.13 -34.34 3.76
CA ASN A 315 0.85 -34.74 3.20
C ASN A 315 0.70 -34.27 1.75
N ASP A 316 0.22 -35.16 0.88
CA ASP A 316 0.13 -34.95 -0.57
C ASP A 316 -0.80 -33.79 -1.00
N LYS A 317 -1.80 -33.45 -0.20
CA LYS A 317 -2.69 -32.33 -0.44
C LYS A 317 -1.95 -30.97 -0.37
N TYR A 318 -0.79 -30.93 0.31
CA TYR A 318 -0.05 -29.70 0.62
C TYR A 318 1.37 -29.69 0.07
N ASN A 319 2.10 -30.82 0.13
CA ASN A 319 3.54 -30.87 -0.14
C ASN A 319 3.99 -32.27 -0.55
N TRP A 320 3.64 -32.70 -1.76
CA TRP A 320 4.08 -33.99 -2.27
C TRP A 320 5.42 -33.89 -3.01
N THR A 321 5.80 -34.98 -3.64
CA THR A 321 7.08 -35.15 -4.33
C THR A 321 7.31 -34.11 -5.44
N SER A 322 8.55 -34.04 -5.90
CA SER A 322 8.99 -33.16 -7.00
C SER A 322 8.11 -33.29 -8.26
N GLY A 323 7.78 -32.16 -8.83
CA GLY A 323 6.93 -32.05 -10.02
C GLY A 323 5.46 -31.76 -9.73
N TRP A 324 4.99 -31.95 -8.49
CA TRP A 324 3.66 -31.51 -8.09
C TRP A 324 3.69 -30.03 -7.70
N THR A 325 2.81 -29.24 -8.27
CA THR A 325 2.78 -27.79 -8.06
C THR A 325 1.52 -27.36 -7.34
N TYR A 326 1.63 -26.29 -6.56
CA TYR A 326 0.59 -25.77 -5.69
C TYR A 326 0.46 -24.26 -5.82
N VAL A 327 -0.69 -23.74 -5.44
CA VAL A 327 -0.94 -22.33 -5.19
C VAL A 327 -1.53 -22.18 -3.80
N ALA A 328 -1.16 -21.11 -3.10
CA ALA A 328 -1.76 -20.69 -1.84
C ALA A 328 -2.22 -19.24 -1.95
N TRP A 329 -3.51 -19.00 -1.69
CA TRP A 329 -4.09 -17.68 -1.50
C TRP A 329 -4.10 -17.38 -0.01
N CYS A 330 -3.50 -16.26 0.38
CA CYS A 330 -3.21 -15.93 1.77
C CYS A 330 -3.85 -14.59 2.16
N TRP A 331 -4.55 -14.55 3.29
CA TRP A 331 -5.17 -13.32 3.83
C TRP A 331 -4.67 -13.04 5.24
N LYS A 332 -4.45 -11.75 5.54
CA LYS A 332 -4.13 -11.24 6.88
C LYS A 332 -5.42 -10.93 7.63
N GLY A 333 -5.63 -11.59 8.75
CA GLY A 333 -6.66 -11.26 9.72
C GLY A 333 -6.14 -10.34 10.83
N GLY A 334 -6.78 -10.38 11.98
CA GLY A 334 -6.38 -9.60 13.18
C GLY A 334 -5.39 -10.31 14.10
N GLY A 335 -4.79 -11.42 13.65
CA GLY A 335 -3.86 -12.24 14.44
C GLY A 335 -4.53 -13.42 15.17
N THR A 336 -3.71 -14.35 15.65
CA THR A 336 -4.14 -15.60 16.26
C THR A 336 -4.80 -15.41 17.63
N PRO A 337 -6.08 -15.81 17.83
CA PRO A 337 -6.68 -15.84 19.17
C PRO A 337 -5.98 -16.85 20.09
N THR A 338 -5.66 -16.42 21.30
CA THR A 338 -4.93 -17.22 22.31
C THR A 338 -5.83 -17.85 23.39
N ALA A 339 -7.12 -17.53 23.38
CA ALA A 339 -8.12 -18.04 24.31
C ALA A 339 -9.43 -18.38 23.59
N THR A 340 -10.30 -19.11 24.28
CA THR A 340 -11.69 -19.33 23.87
C THR A 340 -12.61 -18.43 24.69
N ASN A 341 -13.58 -17.78 24.04
CA ASN A 341 -14.52 -16.88 24.70
C ASN A 341 -15.52 -17.69 25.54
N SER A 342 -15.64 -17.33 26.80
CA SER A 342 -16.64 -17.84 27.75
C SER A 342 -17.67 -16.80 28.17
N ALA A 343 -17.53 -15.55 27.70
CA ALA A 343 -18.47 -14.48 28.01
C ALA A 343 -19.77 -14.64 27.19
N GLY A 344 -20.86 -14.20 27.76
CA GLY A 344 -22.17 -14.20 27.06
C GLY A 344 -22.26 -13.16 25.95
N ALA A 345 -23.36 -13.20 25.20
CA ALA A 345 -23.67 -12.23 24.18
C ALA A 345 -23.75 -10.80 24.74
N GLY A 346 -23.19 -9.83 24.01
CA GLY A 346 -23.19 -8.42 24.41
C GLY A 346 -22.24 -8.07 25.56
N ALA A 347 -21.41 -9.00 26.02
CA ALA A 347 -20.38 -8.78 27.04
C ALA A 347 -18.99 -8.59 26.43
N THR A 348 -18.07 -8.05 27.23
CA THR A 348 -16.65 -8.03 26.85
C THR A 348 -16.12 -9.46 26.78
N PRO A 349 -15.52 -9.89 25.66
CA PRO A 349 -15.06 -11.26 25.49
C PRO A 349 -13.89 -11.58 26.39
N THR A 350 -13.70 -12.87 26.67
CA THR A 350 -12.50 -13.37 27.37
C THR A 350 -11.25 -12.83 26.66
N SER A 351 -10.32 -12.26 27.44
CA SER A 351 -9.09 -11.68 26.89
C SER A 351 -8.33 -12.71 26.02
N GLY A 352 -7.92 -12.29 24.84
CA GLY A 352 -7.24 -13.15 23.85
C GLY A 352 -8.16 -13.97 22.96
N SER A 353 -9.48 -14.02 23.18
CA SER A 353 -10.41 -14.76 22.32
C SER A 353 -10.83 -13.99 21.07
N VAL A 354 -10.79 -12.66 21.13
CA VAL A 354 -11.13 -11.76 20.04
C VAL A 354 -9.94 -10.84 19.77
N LYS A 355 -9.41 -10.91 18.54
CA LYS A 355 -8.30 -10.10 18.05
C LYS A 355 -8.80 -9.18 16.94
N ILE A 356 -8.59 -7.88 17.10
CA ILE A 356 -8.87 -6.86 16.08
C ILE A 356 -7.58 -6.06 15.86
N ASP A 357 -7.07 -6.06 14.62
CA ASP A 357 -5.82 -5.39 14.24
C ASP A 357 -4.65 -5.71 15.19
N GLY A 358 -4.48 -6.98 15.54
CA GLY A 358 -3.43 -7.47 16.42
C GLY A 358 -3.71 -7.32 17.92
N SER A 359 -4.72 -6.57 18.32
CA SER A 359 -5.03 -6.25 19.71
C SER A 359 -6.20 -7.07 20.26
N ASN A 360 -6.19 -7.35 21.57
CA ASN A 360 -7.34 -7.96 22.24
C ASN A 360 -8.49 -6.95 22.36
N LEU A 361 -9.70 -7.36 22.01
CA LEU A 361 -10.88 -6.52 22.19
C LEU A 361 -11.18 -6.36 23.70
N GLY A 362 -11.15 -5.10 24.17
CA GLY A 362 -11.42 -4.73 25.56
C GLY A 362 -12.84 -4.21 25.83
N SER A 363 -13.72 -4.18 24.80
CA SER A 363 -15.10 -3.71 24.90
C SER A 363 -16.08 -4.83 24.60
N ALA A 364 -17.38 -4.58 24.83
CA ALA A 364 -18.45 -5.54 24.54
C ALA A 364 -18.49 -5.88 23.04
N LEU A 365 -18.64 -7.17 22.74
CA LEU A 365 -18.79 -7.70 21.39
C LEU A 365 -20.28 -7.74 21.03
N ALA A 366 -20.65 -7.21 19.86
CA ALA A 366 -22.01 -7.23 19.35
C ALA A 366 -22.50 -8.66 19.04
N GLY A 367 -23.78 -8.77 18.72
CA GLY A 367 -24.42 -10.03 18.32
C GLY A 367 -25.17 -10.74 19.44
N SER A 368 -26.17 -11.55 19.07
CA SER A 368 -26.94 -12.40 19.99
C SER A 368 -26.29 -13.77 20.20
N ILE A 369 -25.40 -14.20 19.31
CA ILE A 369 -24.51 -15.36 19.51
C ILE A 369 -23.10 -14.81 19.79
N PRO A 370 -22.47 -15.14 20.93
CA PRO A 370 -21.10 -14.76 21.19
C PRO A 370 -20.15 -15.50 20.24
N ALA A 371 -19.21 -14.77 19.62
CA ALA A 371 -18.14 -15.45 18.91
C ALA A 371 -17.32 -16.30 19.89
N THR A 372 -17.03 -17.53 19.53
CA THR A 372 -16.14 -18.42 20.32
C THR A 372 -14.71 -17.96 20.21
N LYS A 373 -14.28 -17.60 19.00
CA LYS A 373 -13.02 -16.92 18.67
C LYS A 373 -13.26 -16.00 17.47
N LEU A 374 -12.51 -14.91 17.39
CA LEU A 374 -12.60 -13.98 16.27
C LEU A 374 -11.21 -13.36 15.98
N SER A 375 -10.90 -13.22 14.69
CA SER A 375 -9.72 -12.51 14.19
C SER A 375 -10.17 -11.59 13.07
N ALA A 376 -10.03 -10.27 13.23
CA ALA A 376 -10.46 -9.28 12.26
C ALA A 376 -9.38 -8.24 11.96
N ASN A 377 -9.17 -7.98 10.67
CA ASN A 377 -8.33 -6.92 10.15
C ASN A 377 -9.24 -5.85 9.54
N THR A 378 -9.38 -4.72 10.20
CA THR A 378 -10.29 -3.64 9.77
C THR A 378 -9.74 -2.88 8.56
N LYS A 379 -8.43 -2.78 8.40
CA LYS A 379 -7.76 -2.15 7.26
C LYS A 379 -7.84 -3.03 6.00
N GLY A 380 -7.52 -4.31 6.15
CA GLY A 380 -7.62 -5.29 5.07
C GLY A 380 -9.05 -5.78 4.79
N GLY A 381 -10.02 -5.39 5.62
CA GLY A 381 -11.43 -5.71 5.41
C GLY A 381 -11.73 -7.21 5.45
N PHE A 382 -11.06 -7.99 6.30
CA PHE A 382 -11.20 -9.45 6.40
C PHE A 382 -11.32 -9.93 7.85
N SER A 383 -12.23 -10.87 8.11
CA SER A 383 -12.37 -11.50 9.42
C SER A 383 -12.70 -12.99 9.36
N ILE A 384 -12.32 -13.71 10.44
CA ILE A 384 -12.56 -15.12 10.69
C ILE A 384 -13.28 -15.24 12.03
N ILE A 385 -14.45 -15.88 12.06
CA ILE A 385 -15.31 -15.98 13.22
C ILE A 385 -15.68 -17.44 13.46
N THR A 386 -15.50 -17.95 14.66
CA THR A 386 -16.10 -19.24 15.07
C THR A 386 -17.24 -19.00 16.06
N TYR A 387 -18.31 -19.78 15.94
CA TYR A 387 -19.50 -19.67 16.80
C TYR A 387 -20.26 -20.99 16.90
N THR A 388 -21.19 -21.06 17.85
CA THR A 388 -22.14 -22.17 17.99
C THR A 388 -23.54 -21.69 17.63
N GLY A 389 -24.18 -22.36 16.67
CA GLY A 389 -25.51 -22.01 16.20
C GLY A 389 -26.60 -22.32 17.23
N THR A 390 -27.71 -21.59 17.14
CA THR A 390 -28.86 -21.67 18.05
C THR A 390 -30.10 -22.33 17.45
N GLY A 391 -30.17 -22.47 16.12
CA GLY A 391 -31.36 -22.93 15.41
C GLY A 391 -32.50 -21.91 15.35
N SER A 392 -32.28 -20.70 15.83
CA SER A 392 -33.22 -19.58 15.82
C SER A 392 -32.59 -18.35 15.20
N ASN A 393 -33.38 -17.43 14.62
CA ASN A 393 -32.87 -16.19 14.07
C ASN A 393 -31.94 -15.48 15.07
N ALA A 394 -30.73 -15.14 14.64
CA ALA A 394 -29.68 -14.63 15.51
C ALA A 394 -28.72 -13.71 14.74
N THR A 395 -27.77 -13.13 15.46
CA THR A 395 -26.70 -12.30 14.88
C THR A 395 -25.35 -12.69 15.48
N ILE A 396 -24.29 -12.63 14.66
CA ILE A 396 -22.90 -12.79 15.10
C ILE A 396 -22.11 -11.53 14.77
N ALA A 397 -21.16 -11.14 15.62
CA ALA A 397 -20.23 -10.06 15.32
C ALA A 397 -19.19 -10.50 14.28
N HIS A 398 -18.74 -9.58 13.45
CA HIS A 398 -17.67 -9.82 12.49
C HIS A 398 -16.38 -9.03 12.79
N GLY A 399 -16.42 -8.03 13.67
CA GLY A 399 -15.24 -7.26 14.09
C GLY A 399 -14.66 -6.29 13.05
N LEU A 400 -15.30 -6.14 11.88
CA LEU A 400 -14.88 -5.21 10.82
C LEU A 400 -15.47 -3.82 11.04
N SER A 401 -14.88 -2.80 10.39
CA SER A 401 -15.35 -1.40 10.44
C SER A 401 -16.51 -1.09 9.49
N ALA A 402 -16.78 -1.97 8.51
CA ALA A 402 -17.83 -1.82 7.50
C ALA A 402 -18.66 -3.10 7.39
N LYS A 403 -19.85 -3.00 6.78
CA LYS A 403 -20.68 -4.18 6.54
C LYS A 403 -20.00 -5.14 5.57
N PRO A 404 -20.01 -6.46 5.84
CA PRO A 404 -19.48 -7.44 4.90
C PRO A 404 -20.23 -7.45 3.56
N ASP A 405 -19.46 -7.56 2.47
CA ASP A 405 -19.98 -7.73 1.10
C ASP A 405 -19.98 -9.20 0.68
N PHE A 406 -19.09 -10.01 1.26
CA PHE A 406 -18.97 -11.43 0.98
C PHE A 406 -18.77 -12.22 2.27
N ILE A 407 -19.57 -13.29 2.45
CA ILE A 407 -19.50 -14.14 3.64
C ILE A 407 -19.54 -15.60 3.21
N LEU A 408 -18.60 -16.39 3.73
CA LEU A 408 -18.62 -17.87 3.64
C LEU A 408 -18.92 -18.44 5.02
N THR A 409 -19.84 -19.38 5.12
CA THR A 409 -20.09 -20.15 6.36
C THR A 409 -19.90 -21.64 6.13
N LYS A 410 -19.27 -22.31 7.08
CA LYS A 410 -19.08 -23.74 7.07
C LYS A 410 -19.37 -24.35 8.43
N ARG A 411 -20.21 -25.37 8.46
CA ARG A 411 -20.41 -26.21 9.65
C ARG A 411 -19.19 -27.11 9.84
N LEU A 412 -18.66 -27.17 11.07
CA LEU A 412 -17.40 -27.85 11.41
C LEU A 412 -17.57 -29.25 11.92
N ASN A 413 -18.61 -29.51 12.70
CA ASN A 413 -18.77 -30.78 13.45
C ASN A 413 -19.58 -31.85 12.72
N SER A 414 -20.07 -31.59 11.52
CA SER A 414 -20.71 -32.62 10.67
C SER A 414 -20.78 -32.13 9.22
N SER A 415 -21.05 -33.05 8.30
CA SER A 415 -21.17 -32.78 6.88
C SER A 415 -22.33 -31.78 6.62
N GLN A 416 -22.06 -30.73 5.88
CA GLN A 416 -23.03 -29.75 5.42
C GLN A 416 -22.44 -28.88 4.29
N THR A 417 -23.25 -28.58 3.30
CA THR A 417 -22.93 -27.64 2.22
C THR A 417 -22.55 -26.27 2.78
N TRP A 418 -21.66 -25.56 2.12
CA TRP A 418 -21.31 -24.19 2.46
C TRP A 418 -22.46 -23.21 2.21
N GLY A 419 -22.61 -22.23 3.08
CA GLY A 419 -23.49 -21.07 2.86
C GLY A 419 -22.68 -19.87 2.38
N VAL A 420 -23.17 -19.18 1.34
CA VAL A 420 -22.51 -18.00 0.79
C VAL A 420 -23.49 -16.83 0.71
N TYR A 421 -23.12 -15.70 1.30
CA TYR A 421 -23.73 -14.39 1.11
C TYR A 421 -22.88 -13.56 0.16
N HIS A 422 -23.56 -12.77 -0.69
CA HIS A 422 -22.92 -11.78 -1.54
C HIS A 422 -23.80 -10.52 -1.61
N SER A 423 -23.23 -9.33 -1.33
CA SER A 423 -23.98 -8.06 -1.24
C SER A 423 -24.72 -7.71 -2.54
N GLY A 424 -24.15 -8.06 -3.70
CA GLY A 424 -24.79 -7.86 -4.99
C GLY A 424 -26.06 -8.70 -5.21
N LEU A 425 -26.26 -9.77 -4.42
CA LEU A 425 -27.49 -10.57 -4.44
C LEU A 425 -28.50 -10.18 -3.35
N GLY A 426 -27.99 -9.58 -2.28
CA GLY A 426 -28.75 -9.24 -1.10
C GLY A 426 -29.11 -10.45 -0.22
N ALA A 427 -29.66 -10.15 0.96
CA ALA A 427 -29.94 -11.12 2.02
C ALA A 427 -31.13 -12.06 1.75
N THR A 428 -31.85 -11.89 0.66
CA THR A 428 -32.92 -12.79 0.24
C THR A 428 -32.39 -14.02 -0.50
N LYS A 429 -31.15 -13.96 -0.99
CA LYS A 429 -30.52 -15.02 -1.79
C LYS A 429 -29.28 -15.61 -1.10
N TYR A 430 -28.92 -16.80 -1.54
CA TYR A 430 -27.69 -17.48 -1.15
C TYR A 430 -27.05 -18.19 -2.35
N LEU A 431 -25.75 -18.49 -2.22
CA LEU A 431 -25.01 -19.41 -3.07
C LEU A 431 -24.45 -20.56 -2.22
N ALA A 432 -23.97 -21.60 -2.88
CA ALA A 432 -23.19 -22.68 -2.29
C ALA A 432 -21.77 -22.63 -2.88
N LEU A 433 -20.74 -22.76 -2.03
CA LEU A 433 -19.34 -22.74 -2.51
C LEU A 433 -18.91 -24.06 -3.13
N ASN A 434 -19.34 -25.17 -2.53
CA ASN A 434 -18.94 -26.54 -2.92
C ASN A 434 -19.80 -27.15 -4.01
N THR A 435 -20.56 -26.37 -4.74
CA THR A 435 -21.42 -26.84 -5.85
C THR A 435 -21.50 -25.81 -6.94
N ASN A 436 -21.82 -26.28 -8.16
CA ASN A 436 -22.11 -25.41 -9.30
C ASN A 436 -23.56 -24.93 -9.37
N ALA A 437 -24.36 -25.10 -8.31
CA ALA A 437 -25.77 -24.79 -8.27
C ALA A 437 -26.09 -23.31 -8.54
N ASN A 438 -27.32 -23.04 -9.00
CA ASN A 438 -27.87 -21.70 -9.15
C ASN A 438 -27.96 -20.99 -7.79
N ALA A 439 -28.00 -19.67 -7.82
CA ALA A 439 -28.40 -18.87 -6.67
C ALA A 439 -29.81 -19.26 -6.21
N GLY A 440 -29.96 -19.55 -4.91
CA GLY A 440 -31.23 -19.87 -4.27
C GLY A 440 -31.84 -18.70 -3.55
N THR A 441 -33.13 -18.77 -3.25
CA THR A 441 -33.85 -17.81 -2.41
C THR A 441 -34.41 -18.53 -1.21
N ASP A 442 -33.98 -18.15 0.01
CA ASP A 442 -34.45 -18.76 1.24
C ASP A 442 -34.19 -17.82 2.43
N ILE A 443 -35.29 -17.39 3.09
CA ILE A 443 -35.24 -16.55 4.29
C ILE A 443 -34.47 -17.20 5.44
N ALA A 444 -34.43 -18.54 5.48
CA ALA A 444 -33.75 -19.28 6.54
C ALA A 444 -32.22 -19.09 6.56
N PHE A 445 -31.60 -18.57 5.48
CA PHE A 445 -30.15 -18.29 5.48
C PHE A 445 -29.82 -17.01 6.27
N TRP A 446 -30.24 -15.85 5.79
CA TRP A 446 -29.82 -14.55 6.29
C TRP A 446 -30.96 -13.78 6.94
N ASN A 447 -32.09 -14.44 7.23
CA ASN A 447 -33.31 -13.83 7.77
C ASN A 447 -33.81 -12.61 6.96
N ASN A 448 -33.57 -12.61 5.63
CA ASN A 448 -33.83 -11.47 4.74
C ASN A 448 -33.30 -10.13 5.28
N THR A 449 -32.21 -10.16 6.05
CA THR A 449 -31.64 -8.98 6.74
C THR A 449 -30.18 -8.82 6.36
N GLU A 450 -29.86 -7.69 5.74
CA GLU A 450 -28.49 -7.34 5.35
C GLU A 450 -27.55 -7.28 6.56
N PRO A 451 -26.26 -7.65 6.39
CA PRO A 451 -25.25 -7.37 7.40
C PRO A 451 -25.19 -5.88 7.73
N THR A 452 -24.87 -5.56 8.97
CA THR A 452 -24.61 -4.20 9.42
C THR A 452 -23.10 -3.94 9.52
N THR A 453 -22.71 -2.80 10.04
CA THR A 453 -21.29 -2.50 10.35
C THR A 453 -20.75 -3.28 11.56
N SER A 454 -21.57 -4.04 12.26
CA SER A 454 -21.17 -4.76 13.47
C SER A 454 -21.57 -6.24 13.49
N VAL A 455 -22.64 -6.64 12.80
CA VAL A 455 -23.16 -8.01 12.87
C VAL A 455 -23.60 -8.55 11.51
N ILE A 456 -23.51 -9.88 11.39
CA ILE A 456 -24.10 -10.69 10.33
C ILE A 456 -25.40 -11.27 10.87
N SER A 457 -26.51 -11.14 10.12
CA SER A 457 -27.80 -11.77 10.45
C SER A 457 -27.83 -13.21 9.98
N LEU A 458 -28.29 -14.11 10.82
CA LEU A 458 -28.42 -15.53 10.56
C LEU A 458 -29.88 -15.96 10.73
N GLY A 459 -30.42 -16.70 9.78
CA GLY A 459 -31.71 -17.38 9.91
C GLY A 459 -31.57 -18.73 10.63
N THR A 460 -32.42 -19.68 10.28
CA THR A 460 -32.49 -21.01 10.93
C THR A 460 -31.88 -22.13 10.10
N GLU A 461 -31.36 -21.82 8.90
CA GLU A 461 -30.80 -22.83 7.99
C GLU A 461 -29.56 -23.52 8.58
N GLY A 462 -29.51 -24.85 8.49
CA GLY A 462 -28.43 -25.65 9.06
C GLY A 462 -27.03 -25.41 8.50
N ARG A 463 -26.91 -24.73 7.36
CA ARG A 463 -25.65 -24.29 6.76
C ARG A 463 -25.05 -23.08 7.46
N VAL A 464 -25.86 -22.32 8.18
CA VAL A 464 -25.45 -21.07 8.84
C VAL A 464 -25.69 -21.07 10.35
N ASN A 465 -26.77 -21.73 10.86
CA ASN A 465 -27.16 -21.58 12.26
C ASN A 465 -27.93 -22.79 12.83
N GLY A 466 -27.60 -24.03 12.49
CA GLY A 466 -28.20 -25.20 13.09
C GLY A 466 -27.99 -25.27 14.61
N ASN A 467 -29.00 -25.70 15.37
CA ASN A 467 -28.94 -25.76 16.84
C ASN A 467 -27.76 -26.61 17.34
N SER A 468 -26.96 -26.05 18.25
CA SER A 468 -25.78 -26.67 18.87
C SER A 468 -24.71 -27.14 17.86
N GLN A 469 -24.74 -26.65 16.62
CA GLN A 469 -23.71 -26.91 15.62
C GLN A 469 -22.62 -25.88 15.70
N THR A 470 -21.37 -26.25 15.42
CA THR A 470 -20.23 -25.35 15.40
C THR A 470 -19.90 -24.92 13.98
N TYR A 471 -19.55 -23.64 13.83
CA TYR A 471 -19.30 -23.00 12.54
C TYR A 471 -18.02 -22.18 12.52
N VAL A 472 -17.47 -22.00 11.32
CA VAL A 472 -16.60 -20.90 10.96
C VAL A 472 -17.32 -20.03 9.93
N ALA A 473 -17.18 -18.70 10.07
CA ALA A 473 -17.54 -17.73 9.06
C ALA A 473 -16.28 -16.94 8.65
N TYR A 474 -16.11 -16.72 7.37
CA TYR A 474 -15.14 -15.79 6.78
C TYR A 474 -15.93 -14.63 6.20
N ALA A 475 -15.54 -13.40 6.50
CA ALA A 475 -16.25 -12.23 6.03
C ALA A 475 -15.28 -11.18 5.46
N TRP A 476 -15.66 -10.62 4.31
CA TRP A 476 -14.92 -9.55 3.64
C TRP A 476 -15.84 -8.39 3.32
N HIS A 477 -15.31 -7.16 3.31
CA HIS A 477 -16.00 -6.00 2.78
C HIS A 477 -15.16 -5.30 1.69
N ASN A 478 -15.78 -4.47 0.88
CA ASN A 478 -15.09 -3.65 -0.11
C ASN A 478 -14.10 -2.71 0.58
N VAL A 479 -12.87 -2.67 0.06
CA VAL A 479 -11.83 -1.72 0.45
C VAL A 479 -11.28 -1.10 -0.84
N GLU A 480 -11.39 0.21 -0.95
CA GLU A 480 -10.94 0.94 -2.13
C GLU A 480 -9.45 0.69 -2.39
N GLY A 481 -9.10 0.43 -3.66
CA GLY A 481 -7.73 0.11 -4.06
C GLY A 481 -7.23 -1.29 -3.68
N MET A 482 -7.96 -2.08 -2.87
CA MET A 482 -7.48 -3.36 -2.33
C MET A 482 -8.33 -4.56 -2.72
N GLN A 483 -9.65 -4.46 -2.54
CA GLN A 483 -10.55 -5.57 -2.83
C GLN A 483 -11.95 -5.09 -3.18
N ARG A 484 -12.63 -5.84 -4.07
CA ARG A 484 -13.96 -5.50 -4.55
C ARG A 484 -14.84 -6.73 -4.77
N PHE A 485 -16.07 -6.64 -4.26
CA PHE A 485 -17.13 -7.64 -4.38
C PHE A 485 -18.34 -6.96 -5.02
N SER A 486 -18.81 -7.45 -6.16
CA SER A 486 -19.97 -6.88 -6.86
C SER A 486 -20.53 -7.87 -7.88
N THR A 487 -21.49 -7.43 -8.69
CA THR A 487 -22.06 -8.18 -9.82
C THR A 487 -21.72 -7.51 -11.14
N TYR A 488 -21.86 -8.26 -12.21
CA TYR A 488 -21.85 -7.73 -13.57
C TYR A 488 -22.78 -8.54 -14.47
N ILE A 489 -23.13 -7.94 -15.61
CA ILE A 489 -23.90 -8.60 -16.68
C ILE A 489 -22.98 -8.81 -17.87
N GLY A 490 -22.90 -10.05 -18.34
CA GLY A 490 -22.19 -10.37 -19.57
C GLY A 490 -22.85 -9.75 -20.79
N ASN A 491 -22.06 -9.22 -21.71
CA ASN A 491 -22.57 -8.62 -22.95
C ASN A 491 -22.58 -9.58 -24.16
N GLY A 492 -21.99 -10.78 -23.99
CA GLY A 492 -21.92 -11.80 -25.05
C GLY A 492 -21.05 -11.42 -26.24
N SER A 493 -20.26 -10.35 -26.16
CA SER A 493 -19.38 -9.95 -27.26
C SER A 493 -18.12 -10.81 -27.29
N SER A 494 -17.77 -11.31 -28.47
CA SER A 494 -16.53 -12.06 -28.70
C SER A 494 -15.31 -11.17 -28.99
N THR A 495 -15.51 -9.87 -29.18
CA THR A 495 -14.46 -8.90 -29.55
C THR A 495 -14.34 -7.75 -28.57
N ASP A 496 -15.45 -7.32 -27.98
CA ASP A 496 -15.51 -6.23 -27.01
C ASP A 496 -16.36 -6.65 -25.80
N GLY A 497 -15.84 -7.58 -25.00
CA GLY A 497 -16.51 -8.11 -23.81
C GLY A 497 -16.67 -7.07 -22.71
N THR A 498 -17.41 -7.44 -21.66
CA THR A 498 -17.67 -6.57 -20.50
C THR A 498 -16.35 -6.11 -19.84
N PHE A 499 -16.27 -4.83 -19.50
CA PHE A 499 -15.21 -4.28 -18.67
C PHE A 499 -15.71 -4.10 -17.23
N LEU A 500 -14.93 -4.59 -16.26
CA LEU A 500 -15.21 -4.45 -14.84
C LEU A 500 -14.21 -3.47 -14.25
N TYR A 501 -14.69 -2.28 -13.86
CA TYR A 501 -13.88 -1.33 -13.14
C TYR A 501 -13.73 -1.76 -11.68
N LEU A 502 -12.50 -1.99 -11.24
CA LEU A 502 -12.16 -2.36 -9.87
C LEU A 502 -11.54 -1.21 -9.07
N GLY A 503 -10.86 -0.29 -9.76
CA GLY A 503 -10.01 0.73 -9.16
C GLY A 503 -8.57 0.24 -8.90
N PHE A 504 -8.25 -1.01 -9.27
CA PHE A 504 -6.93 -1.62 -9.13
C PHE A 504 -6.75 -2.75 -10.16
N ARG A 505 -5.49 -3.15 -10.41
CA ARG A 505 -5.16 -4.37 -11.14
C ARG A 505 -5.35 -5.56 -10.20
N PRO A 506 -6.10 -6.62 -10.58
CA PRO A 506 -6.30 -7.76 -9.69
C PRO A 506 -5.07 -8.67 -9.60
N ARG A 507 -4.80 -9.16 -8.38
CA ARG A 507 -3.93 -10.31 -8.07
C ARG A 507 -4.71 -11.60 -8.18
N LEU A 508 -5.97 -11.60 -7.70
CA LEU A 508 -6.92 -12.69 -7.75
C LEU A 508 -8.26 -12.16 -8.25
N PHE A 509 -8.85 -12.87 -9.20
CA PHE A 509 -10.21 -12.66 -9.67
C PHE A 509 -10.97 -13.98 -9.62
N VAL A 510 -12.11 -13.97 -8.94
CA VAL A 510 -13.02 -15.12 -8.86
C VAL A 510 -14.39 -14.68 -9.34
N THR A 511 -15.00 -15.46 -10.21
CA THR A 511 -16.35 -15.17 -10.70
C THR A 511 -17.23 -16.42 -10.71
N LYS A 512 -18.53 -16.23 -10.50
CA LYS A 512 -19.54 -17.26 -10.51
C LYS A 512 -20.81 -16.78 -11.22
N LYS A 513 -21.19 -17.50 -12.25
CA LYS A 513 -22.49 -17.34 -12.90
C LYS A 513 -23.61 -17.61 -11.90
N LEU A 514 -24.67 -16.80 -11.88
CA LEU A 514 -25.84 -17.03 -11.01
C LEU A 514 -26.67 -18.25 -11.42
N GLY A 515 -26.55 -18.68 -12.68
CA GLY A 515 -27.02 -19.98 -13.14
C GLY A 515 -26.05 -21.11 -12.78
N THR A 516 -26.37 -22.35 -13.25
CA THR A 516 -25.50 -23.52 -13.07
C THR A 516 -24.16 -23.31 -13.78
N ASP A 517 -23.10 -23.20 -13.02
CA ASP A 517 -21.69 -23.18 -13.47
C ASP A 517 -20.75 -23.26 -12.26
N ASN A 518 -19.46 -23.45 -12.49
CA ASN A 518 -18.44 -23.54 -11.43
C ASN A 518 -17.95 -22.15 -10.97
N TRP A 519 -17.26 -22.10 -9.84
CA TRP A 519 -16.52 -20.94 -9.36
C TRP A 519 -15.16 -20.84 -10.08
N ILE A 520 -15.05 -19.94 -11.03
CA ILE A 520 -13.84 -19.74 -11.86
C ILE A 520 -12.82 -18.91 -11.10
N VAL A 521 -11.58 -19.39 -11.02
CA VAL A 521 -10.50 -18.78 -10.24
C VAL A 521 -9.29 -18.51 -11.13
N ILE A 522 -8.89 -17.25 -11.23
CA ILE A 522 -7.76 -16.76 -12.04
C ILE A 522 -6.91 -15.84 -11.17
N ASP A 523 -5.60 -16.00 -11.22
CA ASP A 523 -4.67 -15.11 -10.50
C ASP A 523 -3.38 -14.84 -11.29
N SER A 524 -2.78 -13.67 -11.03
CA SER A 524 -1.57 -13.20 -11.72
C SER A 524 -0.28 -13.90 -11.25
N ALA A 525 -0.33 -14.69 -10.18
CA ALA A 525 0.83 -15.47 -9.73
C ALA A 525 1.04 -16.75 -10.57
N ARG A 526 -0.05 -17.34 -11.05
CA ARG A 526 -0.01 -18.53 -11.92
C ARG A 526 0.10 -18.16 -13.38
N GLU A 527 -0.45 -17.02 -13.76
CA GLU A 527 -0.49 -16.51 -15.13
C GLU A 527 -0.14 -15.02 -15.11
N THR A 528 1.11 -14.70 -15.46
CA THR A 528 1.67 -13.35 -15.27
C THR A 528 1.37 -12.38 -16.39
N PHE A 529 1.00 -12.87 -17.57
CA PHE A 529 0.77 -12.08 -18.78
C PHE A 529 -0.67 -12.22 -19.27
N ASN A 530 -1.21 -11.16 -19.80
CA ASN A 530 -2.45 -11.19 -20.58
C ASN A 530 -2.22 -11.89 -21.95
N ALA A 531 -3.16 -12.61 -22.55
CA ALA A 531 -4.50 -12.83 -22.01
C ALA A 531 -4.51 -13.90 -20.93
N MET A 532 -5.30 -13.64 -19.88
CA MET A 532 -5.49 -14.55 -18.75
C MET A 532 -6.58 -15.59 -19.06
N GLY A 533 -6.48 -16.78 -18.46
CA GLY A 533 -7.51 -17.81 -18.55
C GLY A 533 -7.04 -19.16 -19.08
N GLU A 534 -5.74 -19.30 -19.37
CA GLU A 534 -5.13 -20.59 -19.70
C GLU A 534 -4.85 -21.45 -18.46
N LYS A 535 -4.84 -20.86 -17.27
CA LYS A 535 -4.53 -21.50 -15.99
C LYS A 535 -5.69 -21.36 -14.99
N VAL A 536 -6.84 -21.90 -15.35
CA VAL A 536 -8.05 -21.86 -14.52
C VAL A 536 -8.01 -22.93 -13.44
N LEU A 537 -8.44 -22.55 -12.25
CA LEU A 537 -8.83 -23.46 -11.15
C LEU A 537 -10.29 -23.24 -10.80
N LEU A 538 -10.87 -24.22 -10.12
CA LEU A 538 -12.24 -24.19 -9.64
C LEU A 538 -12.26 -24.37 -8.11
N TRP A 539 -13.03 -23.53 -7.39
CA TRP A 539 -13.14 -23.65 -5.94
C TRP A 539 -14.12 -24.73 -5.49
N ASP A 540 -15.05 -25.13 -6.36
CA ASP A 540 -16.11 -26.10 -6.10
C ASP A 540 -15.81 -27.52 -6.59
N THR A 541 -14.63 -27.76 -7.19
CA THR A 541 -14.19 -29.10 -7.62
C THR A 541 -12.78 -29.42 -7.15
N ASN A 542 -12.38 -30.67 -7.25
CA ASN A 542 -11.01 -31.12 -7.00
C ASN A 542 -10.16 -31.17 -8.28
N ASP A 543 -10.65 -30.65 -9.41
CA ASP A 543 -9.93 -30.65 -10.67
C ASP A 543 -8.57 -29.95 -10.56
N LEU A 544 -7.61 -30.43 -11.34
CA LEU A 544 -6.32 -29.79 -11.52
C LEU A 544 -6.46 -28.51 -12.35
N GLU A 545 -5.41 -27.70 -12.36
CA GLU A 545 -5.31 -26.54 -13.23
C GLU A 545 -5.46 -26.97 -14.72
N PHE A 546 -6.27 -26.27 -15.45
CA PHE A 546 -6.56 -26.59 -16.85
C PHE A 546 -6.75 -25.34 -17.69
N ASP A 547 -6.50 -25.48 -18.98
CA ASP A 547 -6.84 -24.49 -20.01
C ASP A 547 -8.23 -24.83 -20.57
N PRO A 548 -9.26 -24.04 -20.22
CA PRO A 548 -10.59 -24.23 -20.80
C PRO A 548 -10.69 -23.81 -22.27
N SER A 549 -9.66 -23.16 -22.84
CA SER A 549 -9.60 -22.53 -24.16
C SER A 549 -10.75 -21.54 -24.46
N ALA A 550 -11.68 -21.43 -23.55
CA ALA A 550 -12.91 -20.65 -23.64
C ALA A 550 -12.96 -19.48 -22.64
N VAL A 551 -12.18 -19.50 -21.56
CA VAL A 551 -12.05 -18.38 -20.63
C VAL A 551 -10.91 -17.49 -21.13
N ASN A 552 -11.22 -16.24 -21.46
CA ASN A 552 -10.22 -15.30 -21.93
C ASN A 552 -10.56 -13.88 -21.43
N LEU A 553 -9.65 -13.30 -20.65
CA LEU A 553 -9.80 -11.98 -20.07
C LEU A 553 -8.43 -11.32 -19.87
N ASP A 554 -8.40 -10.01 -19.68
CA ASP A 554 -7.19 -9.27 -19.30
C ASP A 554 -7.33 -8.68 -17.91
N PHE A 555 -6.26 -8.77 -17.14
CA PHE A 555 -6.05 -7.94 -15.96
C PHE A 555 -5.39 -6.63 -16.40
N VAL A 556 -6.14 -5.54 -16.34
CA VAL A 556 -5.65 -4.20 -16.68
C VAL A 556 -5.43 -3.39 -15.41
N SER A 557 -4.74 -2.27 -15.50
CA SER A 557 -4.33 -1.46 -14.33
C SER A 557 -5.48 -1.08 -13.38
N ASN A 558 -6.71 -0.99 -13.87
CA ASN A 558 -7.88 -0.57 -13.09
C ASN A 558 -9.05 -1.55 -13.14
N GLY A 559 -8.83 -2.80 -13.58
CA GLY A 559 -9.93 -3.76 -13.66
C GLY A 559 -9.67 -5.02 -14.46
N VAL A 560 -10.80 -5.62 -14.91
CA VAL A 560 -10.82 -6.84 -15.72
C VAL A 560 -11.56 -6.55 -17.02
N LYS A 561 -10.98 -6.92 -18.15
CA LYS A 561 -11.62 -6.87 -19.48
C LYS A 561 -11.86 -8.28 -19.99
N MET A 562 -13.13 -8.65 -20.18
CA MET A 562 -13.50 -9.91 -20.86
C MET A 562 -13.09 -9.85 -22.33
N ARG A 563 -12.54 -10.95 -22.87
CA ARG A 563 -12.03 -11.01 -24.25
C ARG A 563 -12.81 -11.94 -25.16
N ASN A 564 -13.80 -12.63 -24.62
CA ASN A 564 -14.68 -13.48 -25.41
C ASN A 564 -16.10 -13.55 -24.86
N SER A 565 -16.96 -14.33 -25.52
CA SER A 565 -18.38 -14.51 -25.20
C SER A 565 -18.68 -15.78 -24.41
N ASP A 566 -17.67 -16.42 -23.80
CA ASP A 566 -17.85 -17.69 -23.08
C ASP A 566 -18.88 -17.57 -21.94
N GLY A 567 -19.74 -18.59 -21.85
CA GLY A 567 -20.84 -18.62 -20.90
C GLY A 567 -20.43 -18.64 -19.43
N LYS A 568 -19.18 -19.02 -19.12
CA LYS A 568 -18.64 -19.01 -17.75
C LYS A 568 -18.33 -17.62 -17.24
N ILE A 569 -18.02 -16.66 -18.18
CA ILE A 569 -17.57 -15.32 -17.79
C ILE A 569 -18.30 -14.16 -18.48
N ASN A 570 -18.94 -14.36 -19.67
CA ASN A 570 -19.48 -13.25 -20.45
C ASN A 570 -20.69 -13.59 -21.34
N ALA A 571 -21.56 -14.53 -20.96
CA ALA A 571 -22.78 -14.80 -21.74
C ALA A 571 -23.71 -13.57 -21.74
N SER A 572 -24.31 -13.29 -22.92
CA SER A 572 -25.22 -12.15 -23.10
C SER A 572 -26.38 -12.17 -22.12
N GLY A 573 -26.60 -11.05 -21.42
CA GLY A 573 -27.69 -10.87 -20.47
C GLY A 573 -27.60 -11.73 -19.19
N THR A 574 -26.49 -12.46 -18.99
CA THR A 574 -26.29 -13.32 -17.83
C THR A 574 -25.62 -12.53 -16.71
N GLU A 575 -26.14 -12.68 -15.49
CA GLU A 575 -25.60 -12.07 -14.30
C GLU A 575 -24.57 -12.98 -13.61
N TYR A 576 -23.52 -12.36 -13.10
CA TYR A 576 -22.40 -12.98 -12.39
C TYR A 576 -22.12 -12.23 -11.10
N VAL A 577 -21.70 -12.95 -10.05
CA VAL A 577 -21.01 -12.36 -8.90
C VAL A 577 -19.52 -12.45 -9.12
N TYR A 578 -18.75 -11.52 -8.55
CA TYR A 578 -17.31 -11.59 -8.53
C TYR A 578 -16.70 -11.10 -7.23
N MET A 579 -15.50 -11.56 -6.97
CA MET A 579 -14.59 -11.01 -5.99
C MET A 579 -13.22 -10.80 -6.63
N ALA A 580 -12.58 -9.69 -6.28
CA ALA A 580 -11.26 -9.33 -6.78
C ALA A 580 -10.41 -8.78 -5.65
N PHE A 581 -9.12 -9.14 -5.66
CA PHE A 581 -8.11 -8.67 -4.71
C PHE A 581 -6.96 -8.05 -5.49
N GLY A 582 -6.43 -6.92 -5.00
CA GLY A 582 -5.43 -6.11 -5.70
C GLY A 582 -4.04 -6.72 -5.76
N ASP A 583 -3.30 -6.36 -6.80
CA ASP A 583 -1.93 -6.83 -7.09
C ASP A 583 -0.84 -5.84 -6.63
N ILE A 584 -1.18 -4.60 -6.30
CA ILE A 584 -0.23 -3.48 -6.29
C ILE A 584 0.20 -3.08 -4.90
N PRO A 585 1.47 -2.63 -4.71
CA PRO A 585 1.94 -2.09 -3.45
C PRO A 585 1.41 -0.67 -3.15
N PHE A 586 0.64 -0.04 -4.07
CA PHE A 586 0.18 1.34 -3.95
C PHE A 586 -1.33 1.42 -3.96
N LYS A 587 -1.90 2.23 -3.05
CA LYS A 587 -3.35 2.40 -2.92
C LYS A 587 -3.98 3.17 -4.09
N TYR A 588 -3.30 4.21 -4.58
CA TYR A 588 -3.83 5.11 -5.60
C TYR A 588 -2.98 5.22 -6.88
N ASN A 589 -1.75 4.75 -6.87
CA ASN A 589 -0.89 4.74 -8.06
C ASN A 589 -0.87 3.35 -8.69
N GLN A 590 -1.52 3.21 -9.83
CA GLN A 590 -1.75 1.96 -10.55
C GLN A 590 -0.94 1.88 -11.86
N THR A 591 -0.01 2.80 -12.08
CA THR A 591 0.82 2.82 -13.30
C THR A 591 2.05 1.93 -13.14
N PHE A 592 2.23 1.02 -14.08
CA PHE A 592 3.43 0.21 -14.25
C PHE A 592 4.20 0.72 -15.45
#